data_8de79ef6c5323fc2a4a8dc3698d34578
#
_entry.id   8de79ef6c5323fc2a4a8dc3698d34578
#
_cell.length_a   1.000
_cell.length_b   1.000
_cell.length_c   1.000
_cell.angle_alpha   90.00
_cell.angle_beta   90.00
_cell.angle_gamma   90.00
#
_symmetry.space_group_name_H-M   'P 1'
#
loop_
_entity.id
_entity.type
_entity.pdbx_description
1 polymer ?
#
loop_
_entity_poly.entity_id
_entity_poly.type
_entity_poly.pdbx_seq_one_letter_code
_entity_poly.pdbx_strand_id
1 'polypeptide(L)'
;GINIRVTNNSYGGCDEACGYDQATKDGIDALGNAGILNVFAAGNDNSNNDAVPSYPVSYTSPSILGVASSTNTDTRSSFSNYGLQTVDLAAPGSVIYSTTWTTNSSYGNMSGTSMATPHVAGAAALLSAYNPALSVPSLKATLMNSVDVLAGWSTFVKTGGRLNVDRALRNQTVCNFTVGSGSMTVPTKGGYFTVNVTPGTNCDYTVKSNSPWIRVTSGTELSGNGSVTFHVRFNPSISRTGSISIGGQALT
;
A
#
# COMPACT_ATOMS: atom_id res chain seq x y z
N GLY A 1 -13.97 -0.22 -13.26
CA GLY A 1 -12.75 -1.02 -13.07
C GLY A 1 -12.62 -1.48 -11.63
N ILE A 2 -11.79 -2.48 -11.38
CA ILE A 2 -11.50 -2.95 -10.02
C ILE A 2 -10.50 -1.97 -9.40
N ASN A 3 -10.78 -1.48 -8.18
CA ASN A 3 -9.88 -0.60 -7.44
C ASN A 3 -8.95 -1.45 -6.55
N ILE A 4 -7.80 -1.84 -7.08
CA ILE A 4 -6.78 -2.56 -6.33
C ILE A 4 -5.99 -1.55 -5.49
N ARG A 5 -5.86 -1.76 -4.18
CA ARG A 5 -5.13 -0.89 -3.25
C ARG A 5 -3.91 -1.57 -2.62
N VAL A 6 -3.93 -2.90 -2.56
CA VAL A 6 -2.89 -3.70 -1.91
C VAL A 6 -2.66 -4.98 -2.72
N THR A 7 -1.42 -5.40 -2.84
CA THR A 7 -1.05 -6.75 -3.28
C THR A 7 -0.44 -7.56 -2.13
N ASN A 8 -0.78 -8.84 -2.05
CA ASN A 8 -0.12 -9.80 -1.18
C ASN A 8 0.88 -10.61 -1.99
N ASN A 9 2.15 -10.54 -1.64
CA ASN A 9 3.26 -11.17 -2.35
C ASN A 9 3.99 -12.12 -1.42
N SER A 10 3.37 -13.28 -1.18
CA SER A 10 3.90 -14.34 -0.31
C SER A 10 4.91 -15.23 -1.06
N TYR A 11 5.83 -14.62 -1.80
CA TYR A 11 6.87 -15.27 -2.58
C TYR A 11 8.17 -14.46 -2.52
N GLY A 12 9.28 -15.07 -2.88
CA GLY A 12 10.58 -14.44 -2.95
C GLY A 12 11.68 -15.45 -2.66
N GLY A 13 12.90 -15.06 -2.92
CA GLY A 13 14.04 -15.92 -2.85
C GLY A 13 13.92 -17.08 -3.85
N CYS A 14 14.95 -17.49 -4.49
CA CYS A 14 14.98 -18.72 -5.23
C CYS A 14 16.42 -19.13 -5.46
N ASP A 15 16.61 -20.42 -5.71
CA ASP A 15 17.92 -21.03 -5.80
C ASP A 15 18.70 -20.67 -7.07
N GLU A 16 18.05 -20.06 -8.10
CA GLU A 16 18.72 -19.97 -9.40
C GLU A 16 18.67 -18.63 -10.15
N ALA A 17 17.75 -17.70 -9.87
CA ALA A 17 17.61 -16.50 -10.69
C ALA A 17 17.03 -15.28 -9.97
N CYS A 18 17.12 -15.24 -8.66
CA CYS A 18 16.51 -14.18 -7.86
C CYS A 18 17.50 -13.10 -7.45
N GLY A 19 18.41 -12.82 -8.34
CA GLY A 19 19.16 -11.59 -8.29
C GLY A 19 18.27 -10.38 -8.56
N TYR A 20 18.89 -9.21 -8.52
CA TYR A 20 18.24 -7.98 -8.92
C TYR A 20 17.79 -8.05 -10.38
N ASP A 21 16.49 -7.81 -10.61
CA ASP A 21 15.91 -7.67 -11.95
C ASP A 21 15.22 -6.32 -12.10
N GLN A 22 15.70 -5.50 -13.04
CA GLN A 22 15.19 -4.16 -13.25
C GLN A 22 13.74 -4.14 -13.73
N ALA A 23 13.34 -5.08 -14.59
CA ALA A 23 11.97 -5.13 -15.11
C ALA A 23 10.95 -5.43 -14.01
N THR A 24 11.29 -6.33 -13.09
CA THR A 24 10.47 -6.61 -11.89
C THR A 24 10.38 -5.38 -11.00
N LYS A 25 11.49 -4.68 -10.75
CA LYS A 25 11.49 -3.44 -9.98
C LYS A 25 10.60 -2.36 -10.62
N ASP A 26 10.75 -2.16 -11.91
CA ASP A 26 9.95 -1.18 -12.67
C ASP A 26 8.44 -1.50 -12.60
N GLY A 27 8.08 -2.77 -12.66
CA GLY A 27 6.71 -3.24 -12.47
C GLY A 27 6.17 -2.92 -11.07
N ILE A 28 6.96 -3.15 -10.02
CA ILE A 28 6.59 -2.82 -8.63
C ILE A 28 6.45 -1.30 -8.45
N ASP A 29 7.36 -0.52 -9.01
CA ASP A 29 7.28 0.95 -8.97
C ASP A 29 6.05 1.46 -9.72
N ALA A 30 5.71 0.86 -10.86
CA ALA A 30 4.49 1.18 -11.60
C ALA A 30 3.21 0.88 -10.80
N LEU A 31 3.18 -0.23 -10.05
CA LEU A 31 2.08 -0.54 -9.11
C LEU A 31 2.00 0.52 -8.00
N GLY A 32 3.12 0.90 -7.41
CA GLY A 32 3.20 1.96 -6.40
C GLY A 32 2.68 3.30 -6.93
N ASN A 33 3.10 3.69 -8.12
CA ASN A 33 2.65 4.91 -8.82
C ASN A 33 1.14 4.85 -9.17
N ALA A 34 0.58 3.66 -9.31
CA ALA A 34 -0.85 3.45 -9.49
C ALA A 34 -1.66 3.49 -8.16
N GLY A 35 -0.99 3.73 -7.02
CA GLY A 35 -1.63 3.81 -5.71
C GLY A 35 -1.81 2.45 -5.02
N ILE A 36 -0.94 1.48 -5.30
CA ILE A 36 -1.02 0.11 -4.78
C ILE A 36 0.16 -0.13 -3.84
N LEU A 37 -0.12 -0.49 -2.58
CA LEU A 37 0.88 -0.96 -1.62
C LEU A 37 1.21 -2.43 -1.90
N ASN A 38 2.51 -2.75 -2.00
CA ASN A 38 2.99 -4.08 -2.30
C ASN A 38 3.60 -4.72 -1.03
N VAL A 39 2.90 -5.68 -0.43
CA VAL A 39 3.33 -6.34 0.80
C VAL A 39 4.07 -7.63 0.46
N PHE A 40 5.33 -7.75 0.88
CA PHE A 40 6.21 -8.86 0.53
C PHE A 40 6.67 -9.66 1.76
N ALA A 41 6.79 -10.96 1.58
CA ALA A 41 7.43 -11.86 2.53
C ALA A 41 8.95 -11.59 2.59
N ALA A 42 9.52 -11.57 3.80
CA ALA A 42 10.93 -11.30 3.99
C ALA A 42 11.85 -12.45 3.52
N GLY A 43 11.34 -13.68 3.48
CA GLY A 43 12.10 -14.92 3.21
C GLY A 43 12.24 -15.81 4.45
N ASN A 44 12.69 -17.05 4.25
CA ASN A 44 12.65 -18.10 5.27
C ASN A 44 14.02 -18.78 5.51
N ASP A 45 15.12 -18.05 5.26
CA ASP A 45 16.50 -18.60 5.29
C ASP A 45 17.27 -18.17 6.55
N ASN A 46 16.57 -17.54 7.52
CA ASN A 46 17.18 -16.93 8.70
C ASN A 46 18.31 -15.96 8.35
N SER A 47 18.20 -15.28 7.24
CA SER A 47 19.20 -14.39 6.65
C SER A 47 18.92 -12.92 6.95
N ASN A 48 20.00 -12.12 7.04
CA ASN A 48 19.90 -10.67 7.09
C ASN A 48 19.81 -10.10 5.68
N ASN A 49 18.64 -9.62 5.28
CA ASN A 49 18.38 -9.07 3.94
C ASN A 49 19.13 -7.76 3.66
N ASP A 50 19.61 -7.06 4.69
CA ASP A 50 20.46 -5.88 4.52
C ASP A 50 21.90 -6.26 4.10
N ALA A 51 22.33 -7.48 4.42
CA ALA A 51 23.65 -8.02 4.05
C ALA A 51 23.58 -8.91 2.80
N VAL A 52 22.55 -9.73 2.70
CA VAL A 52 22.30 -10.65 1.59
C VAL A 52 20.88 -10.37 1.05
N PRO A 53 20.75 -9.54 0.02
CA PRO A 53 19.43 -9.16 -0.49
C PRO A 53 18.58 -10.35 -0.92
N SER A 54 17.32 -10.38 -0.48
CA SER A 54 16.28 -11.31 -0.92
C SER A 54 15.26 -10.56 -1.75
N TYR A 55 15.12 -10.92 -3.03
CA TYR A 55 14.19 -10.24 -3.91
C TYR A 55 12.85 -10.99 -3.99
N PRO A 56 11.72 -10.26 -4.18
CA PRO A 56 11.57 -8.80 -4.44
C PRO A 56 11.60 -7.87 -3.22
N VAL A 57 11.53 -8.39 -1.97
CA VAL A 57 11.41 -7.54 -0.76
C VAL A 57 12.56 -6.54 -0.60
N SER A 58 13.74 -6.85 -1.11
CA SER A 58 14.94 -5.99 -1.02
C SER A 58 15.06 -4.93 -2.13
N TYR A 59 14.09 -4.81 -3.04
CA TYR A 59 14.06 -3.66 -3.96
C TYR A 59 13.79 -2.37 -3.19
N THR A 60 14.53 -1.32 -3.56
CA THR A 60 14.29 0.02 -3.04
C THR A 60 13.08 0.63 -3.76
N SER A 61 11.91 0.52 -3.17
CA SER A 61 10.66 1.13 -3.64
C SER A 61 9.82 1.62 -2.46
N PRO A 62 9.27 2.85 -2.50
CA PRO A 62 8.44 3.37 -1.41
C PRO A 62 7.12 2.58 -1.23
N SER A 63 6.70 1.84 -2.25
CA SER A 63 5.48 1.02 -2.22
C SER A 63 5.68 -0.39 -1.66
N ILE A 64 6.90 -0.80 -1.36
CA ILE A 64 7.18 -2.10 -0.74
C ILE A 64 7.02 -2.00 0.77
N LEU A 65 6.38 -3.02 1.37
CA LEU A 65 6.33 -3.25 2.79
C LEU A 65 6.79 -4.69 3.07
N GLY A 66 7.98 -4.83 3.67
CA GLY A 66 8.60 -6.11 4.00
C GLY A 66 8.14 -6.66 5.34
N VAL A 67 7.79 -7.96 5.40
CA VAL A 67 7.17 -8.61 6.56
C VAL A 67 7.97 -9.81 7.05
N ALA A 68 8.41 -9.74 8.30
CA ALA A 68 9.01 -10.86 9.04
C ALA A 68 7.95 -11.72 9.74
N SER A 69 8.31 -12.97 10.06
CA SER A 69 7.45 -13.91 10.78
C SER A 69 7.68 -13.89 12.27
N SER A 70 6.60 -13.72 13.07
CA SER A 70 6.58 -13.91 14.51
C SER A 70 5.90 -15.21 14.93
N THR A 71 6.29 -15.70 16.11
CA THR A 71 5.60 -16.79 16.82
C THR A 71 4.43 -16.25 17.65
N ASN A 72 3.66 -17.15 18.27
CA ASN A 72 2.58 -16.81 19.20
C ASN A 72 3.09 -16.28 20.57
N THR A 73 4.40 -16.28 20.80
CA THR A 73 5.04 -15.69 21.99
C THR A 73 5.80 -14.39 21.66
N ASP A 74 5.45 -13.77 20.52
CA ASP A 74 6.04 -12.51 20.05
C ASP A 74 7.56 -12.54 19.78
N THR A 75 8.12 -13.72 19.61
CA THR A 75 9.52 -13.89 19.21
C THR A 75 9.62 -14.04 17.69
N ARG A 76 10.78 -13.73 17.11
CA ARG A 76 11.06 -13.98 15.70
C ARG A 76 11.04 -15.50 15.44
N SER A 77 10.34 -15.93 14.41
CA SER A 77 10.41 -17.32 13.95
C SER A 77 11.84 -17.65 13.53
N SER A 78 12.34 -18.81 13.93
CA SER A 78 13.76 -19.20 13.72
C SER A 78 14.20 -19.17 12.25
N PHE A 79 13.27 -19.39 11.33
CA PHE A 79 13.50 -19.35 9.89
C PHE A 79 13.39 -17.94 9.28
N SER A 80 12.71 -16.99 9.97
CA SER A 80 12.38 -15.70 9.34
C SER A 80 13.62 -14.91 8.97
N ASN A 81 13.69 -14.43 7.73
CA ASN A 81 14.62 -13.39 7.35
C ASN A 81 14.30 -12.10 8.09
N TYR A 82 15.28 -11.21 8.18
CA TYR A 82 15.25 -9.95 8.91
C TYR A 82 16.13 -8.90 8.23
N GLY A 83 16.03 -7.64 8.68
CA GLY A 83 16.85 -6.52 8.18
C GLY A 83 16.25 -5.19 8.63
N LEU A 84 17.07 -4.29 9.15
CA LEU A 84 16.61 -3.00 9.68
C LEU A 84 16.25 -1.99 8.58
N GLN A 85 16.70 -2.22 7.35
CA GLN A 85 16.41 -1.37 6.20
C GLN A 85 15.37 -1.99 5.28
N THR A 86 15.44 -3.30 5.08
CA THR A 86 14.64 -4.03 4.08
C THR A 86 13.37 -4.67 4.63
N VAL A 87 13.29 -4.93 5.95
CA VAL A 87 12.12 -5.56 6.58
C VAL A 87 11.46 -4.57 7.53
N ASP A 88 10.25 -4.16 7.22
CA ASP A 88 9.60 -3.05 7.90
C ASP A 88 9.02 -3.43 9.27
N LEU A 89 8.27 -4.53 9.36
CA LEU A 89 7.60 -4.97 10.58
C LEU A 89 7.43 -6.50 10.63
N ALA A 90 6.99 -7.02 11.77
CA ALA A 90 6.65 -8.42 11.94
C ALA A 90 5.13 -8.66 11.96
N ALA A 91 4.72 -9.89 11.61
CA ALA A 91 3.36 -10.35 11.81
C ALA A 91 3.33 -11.87 12.11
N PRO A 92 2.23 -12.42 12.67
CA PRO A 92 2.13 -13.84 12.96
C PRO A 92 2.36 -14.70 11.71
N GLY A 93 3.33 -15.61 11.77
CA GLY A 93 3.68 -16.47 10.63
C GLY A 93 4.10 -17.89 11.02
N SER A 94 4.08 -18.24 12.31
CA SER A 94 4.36 -19.60 12.78
C SER A 94 3.08 -20.31 13.21
N VAL A 95 2.87 -21.52 12.68
CA VAL A 95 1.72 -22.41 13.01
C VAL A 95 0.38 -21.70 12.72
N ILE A 96 0.25 -21.09 11.55
CA ILE A 96 -0.96 -20.41 11.13
C ILE A 96 -1.94 -21.41 10.54
N TYR A 97 -3.10 -21.56 11.21
CA TYR A 97 -4.19 -22.44 10.78
C TYR A 97 -5.08 -21.72 9.76
N SER A 98 -5.16 -22.26 8.56
CA SER A 98 -5.96 -21.67 7.49
C SER A 98 -6.38 -22.72 6.47
N THR A 99 -7.11 -22.29 5.42
CA THR A 99 -7.47 -23.14 4.29
C THR A 99 -6.23 -23.63 3.55
N THR A 100 -6.27 -24.86 3.06
CA THR A 100 -5.23 -25.48 2.24
C THR A 100 -5.81 -25.92 0.88
N TRP A 101 -4.92 -26.32 -0.05
CA TRP A 101 -5.33 -26.68 -1.42
C TRP A 101 -5.69 -28.17 -1.58
N THR A 102 -5.57 -28.98 -0.57
CA THR A 102 -5.70 -30.45 -0.71
C THR A 102 -7.11 -30.89 -1.06
N THR A 103 -8.12 -30.20 -0.54
CA THR A 103 -9.55 -30.37 -0.91
C THR A 103 -10.30 -29.05 -0.78
N ASN A 104 -11.54 -28.98 -1.28
CA ASN A 104 -12.40 -27.78 -1.16
C ASN A 104 -12.79 -27.40 0.29
N SER A 105 -12.51 -28.25 1.25
CA SER A 105 -12.83 -28.05 2.69
C SER A 105 -11.63 -28.33 3.60
N SER A 106 -10.42 -28.40 3.05
CA SER A 106 -9.23 -28.70 3.86
C SER A 106 -8.69 -27.48 4.60
N TYR A 107 -8.25 -27.72 5.81
CA TYR A 107 -7.56 -26.78 6.68
C TYR A 107 -6.28 -27.40 7.23
N GLY A 108 -5.30 -26.59 7.55
CA GLY A 108 -4.03 -27.05 8.10
C GLY A 108 -3.17 -25.92 8.62
N ASN A 109 -2.11 -26.30 9.36
CA ASN A 109 -1.13 -25.37 9.85
C ASN A 109 0.00 -25.22 8.84
N MET A 110 0.39 -23.96 8.59
CA MET A 110 1.58 -23.63 7.81
C MET A 110 2.43 -22.61 8.56
N SER A 111 3.73 -22.58 8.29
CA SER A 111 4.66 -21.60 8.86
C SER A 111 5.49 -20.97 7.75
N GLY A 112 5.74 -19.68 7.83
CA GLY A 112 6.53 -18.93 6.87
C GLY A 112 6.26 -17.43 6.96
N THR A 113 7.18 -16.62 6.46
CA THR A 113 6.91 -15.20 6.18
C THR A 113 5.78 -15.04 5.17
N SER A 114 5.54 -16.07 4.34
CA SER A 114 4.38 -16.18 3.44
C SER A 114 3.04 -16.17 4.19
N MET A 115 2.97 -16.64 5.44
CA MET A 115 1.78 -16.62 6.30
C MET A 115 1.69 -15.31 7.08
N ALA A 116 2.82 -14.65 7.37
CA ALA A 116 2.84 -13.33 8.00
C ALA A 116 2.37 -12.21 7.05
N THR A 117 2.77 -12.28 5.80
CA THR A 117 2.47 -11.28 4.76
C THR A 117 0.97 -10.99 4.59
N PRO A 118 0.07 -11.99 4.49
CA PRO A 118 -1.36 -11.75 4.32
C PRO A 118 -2.03 -11.10 5.54
N HIS A 119 -1.49 -11.24 6.75
CA HIS A 119 -1.97 -10.48 7.91
C HIS A 119 -1.77 -8.97 7.69
N VAL A 120 -0.61 -8.59 7.16
CA VAL A 120 -0.30 -7.17 6.88
C VAL A 120 -1.08 -6.67 5.66
N ALA A 121 -1.19 -7.49 4.60
CA ALA A 121 -1.99 -7.15 3.42
C ALA A 121 -3.48 -6.97 3.77
N GLY A 122 -4.03 -7.85 4.63
CA GLY A 122 -5.39 -7.73 5.14
C GLY A 122 -5.60 -6.49 5.99
N ALA A 123 -4.63 -6.15 6.86
CA ALA A 123 -4.66 -4.91 7.65
C ALA A 123 -4.62 -3.67 6.75
N ALA A 124 -3.77 -3.67 5.72
CA ALA A 124 -3.70 -2.59 4.75
C ALA A 124 -5.01 -2.43 3.96
N ALA A 125 -5.63 -3.54 3.55
CA ALA A 125 -6.93 -3.52 2.87
C ALA A 125 -8.03 -2.97 3.78
N LEU A 126 -8.06 -3.37 5.04
CA LEU A 126 -9.01 -2.88 6.05
C LEU A 126 -8.84 -1.36 6.28
N LEU A 127 -7.61 -0.88 6.43
CA LEU A 127 -7.30 0.55 6.57
C LEU A 127 -7.72 1.33 5.33
N SER A 128 -7.45 0.81 4.13
CA SER A 128 -7.86 1.43 2.87
C SER A 128 -9.38 1.47 2.69
N ALA A 129 -10.11 0.48 3.23
CA ALA A 129 -11.58 0.48 3.24
C ALA A 129 -12.13 1.49 4.25
N TYR A 130 -11.49 1.60 5.42
CA TYR A 130 -11.87 2.54 6.48
C TYR A 130 -11.57 4.01 6.10
N ASN A 131 -10.41 4.24 5.48
CA ASN A 131 -10.00 5.55 4.99
C ASN A 131 -9.49 5.45 3.54
N PRO A 132 -10.39 5.53 2.53
CA PRO A 132 -10.04 5.38 1.11
C PRO A 132 -9.09 6.47 0.58
N ALA A 133 -8.92 7.56 1.32
CA ALA A 133 -8.07 8.68 0.93
C ALA A 133 -6.58 8.46 1.22
N LEU A 134 -6.21 7.43 2.00
CA LEU A 134 -4.81 7.15 2.30
C LEU A 134 -4.00 6.95 1.02
N SER A 135 -2.93 7.71 0.85
CA SER A 135 -1.90 7.44 -0.14
C SER A 135 -1.10 6.19 0.25
N VAL A 136 -0.34 5.62 -0.68
CA VAL A 136 0.55 4.47 -0.39
C VAL A 136 1.55 4.79 0.72
N PRO A 137 2.26 5.94 0.72
CA PRO A 137 3.14 6.32 1.81
C PRO A 137 2.42 6.44 3.16
N SER A 138 1.23 7.06 3.19
CA SER A 138 0.46 7.22 4.42
C SER A 138 -0.06 5.88 4.95
N LEU A 139 -0.53 5.00 4.07
CA LEU A 139 -0.98 3.66 4.44
C LEU A 139 0.17 2.83 5.05
N LYS A 140 1.35 2.85 4.39
CA LYS A 140 2.57 2.21 4.90
C LYS A 140 3.00 2.81 6.23
N ALA A 141 3.08 4.13 6.34
CA ALA A 141 3.46 4.82 7.57
C ALA A 141 2.50 4.53 8.73
N THR A 142 1.20 4.46 8.48
CA THR A 142 0.21 4.10 9.50
C THR A 142 0.46 2.70 10.06
N LEU A 143 0.66 1.70 9.20
CA LEU A 143 0.95 0.34 9.65
C LEU A 143 2.24 0.31 10.47
N MET A 144 3.29 0.98 10.00
CA MET A 144 4.59 0.99 10.66
C MET A 144 4.59 1.73 12.00
N ASN A 145 3.88 2.86 12.10
CA ASN A 145 3.83 3.69 13.32
C ASN A 145 2.87 3.13 14.38
N SER A 146 2.09 2.10 14.04
CA SER A 146 1.08 1.52 14.93
C SER A 146 1.47 0.15 15.48
N VAL A 147 2.69 -0.32 15.23
CA VAL A 147 3.14 -1.64 15.72
C VAL A 147 3.20 -1.70 17.25
N ASP A 148 3.08 -2.90 17.80
CA ASP A 148 3.51 -3.19 19.16
C ASP A 148 5.04 -3.31 19.16
N VAL A 149 5.70 -2.29 19.69
CA VAL A 149 7.15 -2.29 19.84
C VAL A 149 7.54 -3.31 20.91
N LEU A 150 8.37 -4.26 20.55
CA LEU A 150 8.75 -5.39 21.39
C LEU A 150 10.27 -5.43 21.54
N ALA A 151 10.79 -5.56 22.76
CA ALA A 151 12.22 -5.47 23.05
C ALA A 151 13.09 -6.44 22.23
N GLY A 152 12.57 -7.61 21.89
CA GLY A 152 13.28 -8.62 21.08
C GLY A 152 13.34 -8.33 19.57
N TRP A 153 12.69 -7.25 19.08
CA TRP A 153 12.57 -6.96 17.64
C TRP A 153 13.42 -5.80 17.15
N SER A 154 14.01 -5.04 18.06
CA SER A 154 14.76 -3.81 17.74
C SER A 154 15.97 -4.02 16.82
N THR A 155 16.45 -5.27 16.70
CA THR A 155 17.58 -5.64 15.84
C THR A 155 17.18 -6.43 14.60
N PHE A 156 15.88 -6.69 14.40
CA PHE A 156 15.40 -7.56 13.33
C PHE A 156 14.56 -6.83 12.27
N VAL A 157 13.74 -5.87 12.67
CA VAL A 157 12.89 -5.13 11.73
C VAL A 157 12.95 -3.64 12.01
N LYS A 158 12.70 -2.83 10.97
CA LYS A 158 12.83 -1.38 11.00
C LYS A 158 12.01 -0.70 12.11
N THR A 159 10.79 -1.19 12.35
CA THR A 159 9.90 -0.65 13.38
C THR A 159 10.17 -1.19 14.78
N GLY A 160 10.98 -2.24 14.90
CA GLY A 160 11.18 -2.96 16.16
C GLY A 160 9.93 -3.62 16.72
N GLY A 161 8.93 -3.95 15.88
CA GLY A 161 7.65 -4.42 16.39
C GLY A 161 6.81 -5.28 15.46
N ARG A 162 5.69 -5.76 16.05
CA ARG A 162 4.69 -6.59 15.38
C ARG A 162 3.46 -5.76 15.03
N LEU A 163 2.82 -6.08 13.91
CA LEU A 163 1.55 -5.51 13.45
C LEU A 163 0.51 -5.41 14.57
N ASN A 164 -0.09 -4.24 14.73
CA ASN A 164 -1.25 -4.01 15.58
C ASN A 164 -2.34 -3.28 14.78
N VAL A 165 -3.32 -4.04 14.30
CA VAL A 165 -4.41 -3.55 13.45
C VAL A 165 -5.36 -2.61 14.21
N ASP A 166 -5.64 -2.91 15.47
CA ASP A 166 -6.51 -2.08 16.32
C ASP A 166 -5.91 -0.67 16.50
N ARG A 167 -4.62 -0.58 16.85
CA ARG A 167 -3.93 0.70 16.98
C ARG A 167 -3.86 1.43 15.64
N ALA A 168 -3.60 0.72 14.54
CA ALA A 168 -3.57 1.31 13.22
C ALA A 168 -4.93 1.94 12.83
N LEU A 169 -6.04 1.30 13.15
CA LEU A 169 -7.39 1.84 12.92
C LEU A 169 -7.72 3.02 13.83
N ARG A 170 -7.39 2.94 15.14
CA ARG A 170 -7.69 4.01 16.10
C ARG A 170 -6.87 5.27 15.86
N ASN A 171 -5.65 5.14 15.35
CA ASN A 171 -4.77 6.25 15.03
C ASN A 171 -5.10 6.92 13.69
N GLN A 172 -6.15 6.48 12.97
CA GLN A 172 -6.57 7.13 11.75
C GLN A 172 -7.26 8.45 12.03
N THR A 173 -6.74 9.51 11.43
CA THR A 173 -7.53 10.71 11.22
C THR A 173 -8.51 10.39 10.08
N VAL A 174 -9.80 10.31 10.38
CA VAL A 174 -10.82 10.13 9.35
C VAL A 174 -10.90 11.42 8.55
N CYS A 175 -10.41 11.36 7.32
CA CYS A 175 -10.41 12.50 6.44
C CYS A 175 -11.75 12.56 5.68
N ASN A 176 -12.61 13.49 6.08
CA ASN A 176 -13.86 13.75 5.39
C ASN A 176 -13.63 14.74 4.24
N PHE A 177 -13.54 14.23 3.02
CA PHE A 177 -13.34 15.09 1.86
C PHE A 177 -14.63 15.76 1.41
N THR A 178 -14.53 17.05 1.14
CA THR A 178 -15.55 17.79 0.40
C THR A 178 -14.91 18.26 -0.91
N VAL A 179 -15.41 17.75 -2.03
CA VAL A 179 -14.96 18.12 -3.38
C VAL A 179 -16.10 18.87 -4.05
N GLY A 180 -16.17 20.19 -3.84
CA GLY A 180 -17.13 21.07 -4.49
C GLY A 180 -18.54 20.46 -4.66
N SER A 181 -19.16 20.65 -5.83
CA SER A 181 -20.51 20.14 -6.14
C SER A 181 -20.52 18.68 -6.66
N GLY A 182 -19.37 17.99 -6.69
CA GLY A 182 -19.26 16.63 -7.25
C GLY A 182 -19.38 16.57 -8.79
N SER A 183 -19.79 17.66 -9.44
CA SER A 183 -19.86 17.77 -10.90
C SER A 183 -19.52 19.18 -11.38
N MET A 184 -18.97 19.27 -12.60
CA MET A 184 -18.59 20.53 -13.24
C MET A 184 -18.86 20.48 -14.75
N THR A 185 -19.57 21.46 -15.26
CA THR A 185 -19.72 21.64 -16.72
C THR A 185 -18.58 22.51 -17.25
N VAL A 186 -17.86 22.02 -18.25
CA VAL A 186 -16.75 22.72 -18.88
C VAL A 186 -17.08 23.05 -20.34
N PRO A 187 -16.63 24.22 -20.89
CA PRO A 187 -16.90 24.59 -22.28
C PRO A 187 -16.17 23.67 -23.26
N THR A 188 -16.71 23.56 -24.49
CA THR A 188 -16.14 22.70 -25.55
C THR A 188 -14.68 23.02 -25.89
N LYS A 189 -14.27 24.29 -25.76
CA LYS A 189 -12.88 24.71 -25.97
C LYS A 189 -11.88 24.12 -24.97
N GLY A 190 -12.39 23.51 -23.87
CA GLY A 190 -11.55 23.01 -22.80
C GLY A 190 -10.86 24.14 -22.02
N GLY A 191 -9.75 23.82 -21.35
CA GLY A 191 -8.94 24.77 -20.59
C GLY A 191 -8.50 24.24 -19.24
N TYR A 192 -7.98 25.13 -18.39
CA TYR A 192 -7.57 24.84 -17.02
C TYR A 192 -8.72 25.13 -16.06
N PHE A 193 -8.92 24.21 -15.12
CA PHE A 193 -9.96 24.30 -14.10
C PHE A 193 -9.37 23.96 -12.74
N THR A 194 -9.95 24.57 -11.71
CA THR A 194 -9.51 24.36 -10.32
C THR A 194 -10.72 24.04 -9.45
N VAL A 195 -10.59 23.07 -8.57
CA VAL A 195 -11.56 22.75 -7.52
C VAL A 195 -10.90 22.81 -6.16
N ASN A 196 -11.59 23.38 -5.18
CA ASN A 196 -11.14 23.38 -3.80
C ASN A 196 -11.44 22.04 -3.15
N VAL A 197 -10.49 21.59 -2.33
CA VAL A 197 -10.55 20.34 -1.58
C VAL A 197 -10.34 20.66 -0.12
N THR A 198 -11.25 20.24 0.73
CA THR A 198 -11.19 20.48 2.19
C THR A 198 -11.25 19.18 2.97
N PRO A 199 -10.15 18.41 3.00
CA PRO A 199 -10.08 17.16 3.74
C PRO A 199 -9.86 17.33 5.25
N GLY A 200 -9.47 18.51 5.68
CA GLY A 200 -8.96 18.79 7.03
C GLY A 200 -7.43 18.82 7.10
N THR A 201 -6.90 19.26 8.23
CA THR A 201 -5.44 19.32 8.46
C THR A 201 -4.84 17.92 8.57
N ASN A 202 -3.65 17.71 8.02
CA ASN A 202 -2.91 16.44 8.02
C ASN A 202 -3.62 15.28 7.30
N CYS A 203 -4.49 15.58 6.35
CA CYS A 203 -5.15 14.59 5.52
C CYS A 203 -4.46 14.52 4.16
N ASP A 204 -3.73 13.45 3.92
CA ASP A 204 -3.13 13.17 2.62
C ASP A 204 -4.18 12.59 1.67
N TYR A 205 -4.07 12.94 0.38
CA TYR A 205 -4.97 12.41 -0.64
C TYR A 205 -4.31 12.33 -2.01
N THR A 206 -4.80 11.38 -2.80
CA THR A 206 -4.36 11.20 -4.18
C THR A 206 -5.37 11.80 -5.15
N VAL A 207 -4.85 12.26 -6.28
CA VAL A 207 -5.64 12.79 -7.40
C VAL A 207 -5.31 11.99 -8.65
N LYS A 208 -6.35 11.43 -9.29
CA LYS A 208 -6.19 10.61 -10.50
C LYS A 208 -7.25 10.97 -11.53
N SER A 209 -6.83 11.18 -12.77
CA SER A 209 -7.77 11.28 -13.89
C SER A 209 -8.23 9.89 -14.32
N ASN A 210 -9.54 9.71 -14.49
CA ASN A 210 -10.16 8.50 -15.04
C ASN A 210 -10.52 8.66 -16.52
N SER A 211 -10.11 9.77 -17.15
CA SER A 211 -10.46 10.12 -18.53
C SER A 211 -9.23 10.59 -19.29
N PRO A 212 -8.90 10.03 -20.47
CA PRO A 212 -7.65 10.33 -21.18
C PRO A 212 -7.55 11.76 -21.71
N TRP A 213 -8.66 12.50 -21.75
CA TRP A 213 -8.71 13.92 -22.14
C TRP A 213 -8.66 14.89 -20.96
N ILE A 214 -8.56 14.39 -19.73
CA ILE A 214 -8.38 15.19 -18.53
C ILE A 214 -6.99 14.89 -17.96
N ARG A 215 -6.17 15.92 -17.77
CA ARG A 215 -4.84 15.80 -17.18
C ARG A 215 -4.78 16.58 -15.88
N VAL A 216 -4.48 15.93 -14.78
CA VAL A 216 -4.16 16.59 -13.51
C VAL A 216 -2.87 17.38 -13.68
N THR A 217 -2.84 18.64 -13.23
CA THR A 217 -1.71 19.57 -13.34
C THR A 217 -1.22 20.06 -11.97
N SER A 218 -2.03 19.96 -10.92
CA SER A 218 -1.52 19.93 -9.53
C SER A 218 -0.79 18.61 -9.27
N GLY A 219 -0.07 18.47 -8.20
CA GLY A 219 0.50 17.18 -7.80
C GLY A 219 -0.55 16.06 -7.74
N THR A 220 -0.12 14.82 -7.89
CA THR A 220 -0.99 13.62 -7.75
C THR A 220 -1.11 13.13 -6.32
N GLU A 221 -0.22 13.59 -5.44
CA GLU A 221 -0.22 13.36 -3.99
C GLU A 221 -0.21 14.74 -3.30
N LEU A 222 -1.23 15.00 -2.51
CA LEU A 222 -1.47 16.29 -1.86
C LEU A 222 -1.84 16.06 -0.39
N SER A 223 -1.68 17.10 0.44
CA SER A 223 -1.99 17.05 1.87
C SER A 223 -2.71 18.32 2.33
N GLY A 224 -3.65 18.14 3.25
CA GLY A 224 -4.40 19.23 3.86
C GLY A 224 -5.34 19.97 2.90
N ASN A 225 -5.89 21.08 3.37
CA ASN A 225 -6.77 21.91 2.56
C ASN A 225 -6.00 22.54 1.39
N GLY A 226 -6.59 22.53 0.22
CA GLY A 226 -5.92 23.04 -0.97
C GLY A 226 -6.82 23.06 -2.21
N SER A 227 -6.18 23.08 -3.37
CA SER A 227 -6.89 23.05 -4.64
C SER A 227 -6.25 22.06 -5.60
N VAL A 228 -7.10 21.40 -6.38
CA VAL A 228 -6.71 20.50 -7.47
C VAL A 228 -6.92 21.23 -8.78
N THR A 229 -5.88 21.34 -9.57
CA THR A 229 -5.92 21.94 -10.91
C THR A 229 -5.76 20.86 -11.97
N PHE A 230 -6.57 20.94 -13.01
CA PHE A 230 -6.54 19.99 -14.13
C PHE A 230 -6.85 20.70 -15.46
N HIS A 231 -6.32 20.13 -16.53
CA HIS A 231 -6.55 20.59 -17.89
C HIS A 231 -7.49 19.64 -18.62
N VAL A 232 -8.53 20.18 -19.24
CA VAL A 232 -9.47 19.45 -20.09
C VAL A 232 -9.17 19.78 -21.55
N ARG A 233 -8.96 18.76 -22.38
CA ARG A 233 -8.68 18.92 -23.81
C ARG A 233 -9.94 19.39 -24.55
N PHE A 234 -9.73 20.15 -25.63
CA PHE A 234 -10.76 20.54 -26.57
C PHE A 234 -11.64 19.35 -26.99
N ASN A 235 -12.94 19.58 -27.09
CA ASN A 235 -13.91 18.58 -27.56
C ASN A 235 -14.55 19.05 -28.88
N PRO A 236 -14.17 18.47 -30.02
CA PRO A 236 -14.73 18.87 -31.34
C PRO A 236 -16.12 18.29 -31.62
N SER A 237 -16.63 17.44 -30.73
CA SER A 237 -17.83 16.64 -30.94
C SER A 237 -18.96 17.03 -29.95
N ILE A 238 -19.98 16.18 -29.96
CA ILE A 238 -21.06 16.21 -28.97
C ILE A 238 -20.53 16.07 -27.54
N SER A 239 -21.38 16.45 -26.59
CA SER A 239 -21.08 16.37 -25.14
C SER A 239 -20.50 15.01 -24.73
N ARG A 240 -19.49 15.02 -23.87
CA ARG A 240 -18.88 13.83 -23.26
C ARG A 240 -18.72 14.04 -21.76
N THR A 241 -18.81 12.95 -20.99
CA THR A 241 -18.61 12.95 -19.54
C THR A 241 -17.29 12.28 -19.21
N GLY A 242 -16.53 12.87 -18.29
CA GLY A 242 -15.31 12.34 -17.75
C GLY A 242 -15.25 12.49 -16.24
N SER A 243 -14.27 11.91 -15.57
CA SER A 243 -14.12 12.07 -14.13
C SER A 243 -12.65 12.13 -13.67
N ILE A 244 -12.48 12.73 -12.49
CA ILE A 244 -11.25 12.73 -11.70
C ILE A 244 -11.61 12.14 -10.34
N SER A 245 -10.76 11.26 -9.81
CA SER A 245 -10.85 10.81 -8.43
C SER A 245 -9.97 11.70 -7.55
N ILE A 246 -10.52 12.25 -6.49
CA ILE A 246 -9.85 13.12 -5.50
C ILE A 246 -10.14 12.54 -4.11
N GLY A 247 -9.14 12.01 -3.42
CA GLY A 247 -9.33 11.41 -2.11
C GLY A 247 -10.38 10.28 -2.10
N GLY A 248 -10.48 9.53 -3.19
CA GLY A 248 -11.49 8.47 -3.36
C GLY A 248 -12.88 8.95 -3.83
N GLN A 249 -13.15 10.26 -3.83
CA GLN A 249 -14.40 10.82 -4.35
C GLN A 249 -14.28 11.16 -5.84
N ALA A 250 -15.36 10.96 -6.60
CA ALA A 250 -15.40 11.29 -8.02
C ALA A 250 -15.94 12.70 -8.23
N LEU A 251 -15.20 13.52 -9.00
CA LEU A 251 -15.68 14.75 -9.63
C LEU A 251 -15.98 14.44 -11.10
N THR A 252 -17.18 14.65 -11.57
CA THR A 252 -17.62 14.42 -12.96
C THR A 252 -17.90 15.73 -13.69
#